data_deaedb7ff2fbc13b4722bf8396790502
#
_entry.id   deaedb7ff2fbc13b4722bf8396790502
#
_cell.length_a   1.000
_cell.length_b   1.000
_cell.length_c   1.000
_cell.angle_alpha   90.00
_cell.angle_beta   90.00
_cell.angle_gamma   90.00
#
_symmetry.space_group_name_H-M   'P 1'
#
loop_
_entity.id
_entity.type
_entity.pdbx_description
1 polymer ?
#
loop_
_entity_poly.entity_id
_entity_poly.type
_entity_poly.pdbx_seq_one_letter_code
_entity_poly.pdbx_strand_id
1 'polypeptide(L)'
;MKKLVFLFIFLSSNVYLDNLNLLCKGTIGWVIEQDFGEMSMTLNLNLAEKTGDILLPPQLVPYMVRDKGNKFFFEDLKITDDEITGSFVLTKTGVIKSISNITLSRITGQINYTNRYRQKGFQGNCTKIEVDKKKF
;
A
#
# COMPACT_ATOMS: atom_id res chain seq x y z
N MET A 1 -26.26 10.97 44.51
CA MET A 1 -26.06 10.86 43.93
C MET A 1 -25.50 10.80 42.94
N LYS A 2 -25.02 10.66 42.49
CA LYS A 2 -24.64 10.48 41.70
C LYS A 2 -23.95 10.55 40.85
N LYS A 3 -23.43 10.43 40.21
CA LYS A 3 -22.97 10.39 39.51
C LYS A 3 -22.38 10.28 38.65
N LEU A 4 -21.87 10.28 37.98
CA LEU A 4 -21.52 10.32 37.16
C LEU A 4 -20.82 10.18 36.37
N VAL A 5 -20.33 9.90 35.66
CA VAL A 5 -19.74 9.65 34.99
C VAL A 5 -19.12 9.90 34.01
N PHE A 6 -18.63 9.83 33.39
CA PHE A 6 -18.15 10.08 32.40
C PHE A 6 -17.20 9.74 31.73
N LEU A 7 -16.99 9.45 31.20
CA LEU A 7 -16.17 9.09 30.63
C LEU A 7 -16.03 9.10 29.37
N PHE A 8 -16.09 9.13 28.61
CA PHE A 8 -16.11 9.30 27.40
C PHE A 8 -15.04 9.87 26.89
N ILE A 9 -14.36 10.09 27.36
CA ILE A 9 -13.40 10.74 27.01
C ILE A 9 -12.54 10.17 26.08
N PHE A 10 -12.40 9.04 25.91
CA PHE A 10 -11.43 8.55 25.16
C PHE A 10 -11.67 8.45 23.80
N LEU A 11 -12.62 8.89 23.34
CA LEU A 11 -12.94 8.70 22.12
C LEU A 11 -12.20 9.35 21.08
N SER A 12 -11.52 10.35 21.22
CA SER A 12 -10.89 11.12 20.19
C SER A 12 -9.55 10.66 19.80
N SER A 13 -9.06 9.63 20.39
CA SER A 13 -7.65 9.43 20.31
C SER A 13 -7.14 8.82 19.06
N ASN A 14 -7.95 8.31 18.18
CA ASN A 14 -7.42 7.58 17.08
C ASN A 14 -7.48 8.29 15.75
N VAL A 15 -7.80 9.56 15.76
CA VAL A 15 -7.94 10.29 14.53
C VAL A 15 -6.63 10.36 13.76
N TYR A 16 -5.50 10.39 14.45
CA TYR A 16 -4.25 10.50 13.77
C TYR A 16 -3.82 9.26 13.07
N LEU A 17 -4.42 8.13 13.39
CA LEU A 17 -3.98 6.86 12.84
C LEU A 17 -4.73 6.51 11.56
N ASP A 18 -5.62 7.38 11.10
CA ASP A 18 -6.40 7.08 9.92
C ASP A 18 -5.56 7.15 8.65
N ASN A 19 -4.56 7.99 8.62
CA ASN A 19 -3.71 8.11 7.45
C ASN A 19 -2.37 7.45 7.69
N LEU A 20 -1.99 6.57 6.80
CA LEU A 20 -0.74 5.84 6.88
C LEU A 20 0.00 6.00 5.56
N ASN A 21 1.14 6.69 5.63
CA ASN A 21 1.98 6.89 4.46
C ASN A 21 3.26 6.08 4.65
N LEU A 22 3.55 5.22 3.70
CA LEU A 22 4.66 4.28 3.82
C LEU A 22 5.60 4.38 2.63
N LEU A 23 6.88 4.25 2.91
CA LEU A 23 7.89 4.04 1.89
C LEU A 23 8.39 2.61 2.03
N CYS A 24 8.26 1.84 0.98
CA CYS A 24 8.64 0.44 0.97
C CYS A 24 9.83 0.27 0.03
N LYS A 25 10.92 -0.27 0.56
CA LYS A 25 12.12 -0.52 -0.22
C LYS A 25 12.35 -2.02 -0.30
N GLY A 26 12.68 -2.49 -1.47
CA GLY A 26 12.87 -3.91 -1.66
C GLY A 26 13.37 -4.24 -3.04
N THR A 27 13.20 -5.49 -3.42
CA THR A 27 13.70 -6.00 -4.70
C THR A 27 12.59 -6.62 -5.50
N ILE A 28 12.73 -6.56 -6.82
CA ILE A 28 11.83 -7.21 -7.74
C ILE A 28 12.45 -8.53 -8.15
N GLY A 29 11.73 -9.59 -7.90
CA GLY A 29 12.14 -10.92 -8.32
C GLY A 29 11.44 -11.33 -9.60
N TRP A 30 12.14 -12.08 -10.43
CA TRP A 30 11.56 -12.73 -11.61
C TRP A 30 11.76 -14.21 -11.42
N VAL A 31 10.91 -14.96 -12.03
CA VAL A 31 11.08 -16.41 -12.05
C VAL A 31 12.39 -16.78 -12.78
N ILE A 32 12.87 -15.89 -13.64
CA ILE A 32 14.11 -16.09 -14.34
C ILE A 32 15.00 -14.93 -14.00
N GLU A 33 15.68 -15.07 -12.98
CA GLU A 33 16.87 -14.37 -12.57
C GLU A 33 17.26 -13.06 -13.19
N GLN A 34 16.52 -12.00 -13.06
CA GLN A 34 17.04 -10.67 -13.30
C GLN A 34 16.83 -9.84 -12.06
N ASP A 35 17.91 -9.53 -11.42
CA ASP A 35 17.89 -8.68 -10.25
C ASP A 35 18.02 -7.23 -10.69
N PHE A 36 17.01 -6.44 -10.46
CA PHE A 36 17.05 -5.04 -10.82
C PHE A 36 17.58 -4.16 -9.69
N GLY A 37 18.02 -4.77 -8.61
CA GLY A 37 18.49 -4.03 -7.46
C GLY A 37 17.35 -3.51 -6.58
N GLU A 38 17.69 -2.64 -5.67
CA GLU A 38 16.72 -2.10 -4.73
C GLU A 38 15.83 -1.06 -5.40
N MET A 39 14.56 -1.16 -5.15
CA MET A 39 13.55 -0.26 -5.68
C MET A 39 12.59 0.16 -4.59
N SER A 40 11.85 1.20 -4.85
CA SER A 40 10.93 1.76 -3.87
C SER A 40 9.52 1.84 -4.40
N MET A 41 8.56 1.63 -3.54
CA MET A 41 7.17 1.96 -3.80
C MET A 41 6.63 2.73 -2.60
N THR A 42 5.61 3.53 -2.81
CA THR A 42 4.96 4.24 -1.72
C THR A 42 3.50 3.86 -1.65
N LEU A 43 2.98 3.81 -0.43
CA LEU A 43 1.58 3.56 -0.19
C LEU A 43 1.02 4.72 0.62
N ASN A 44 -0.13 5.21 0.20
CA ASN A 44 -0.85 6.23 0.95
C ASN A 44 -2.21 5.65 1.25
N LEU A 45 -2.46 5.35 2.50
CA LEU A 45 -3.66 4.63 2.92
C LEU A 45 -4.48 5.46 3.89
N ASN A 46 -5.78 5.40 3.73
CA ASN A 46 -6.71 5.90 4.72
C ASN A 46 -7.35 4.68 5.36
N LEU A 47 -6.94 4.38 6.59
CA LEU A 47 -7.36 3.16 7.25
C LEU A 47 -8.83 3.19 7.68
N ALA A 48 -9.33 4.35 8.03
CA ALA A 48 -10.71 4.47 8.45
C ALA A 48 -11.67 4.25 7.28
N GLU A 49 -11.33 4.79 6.12
CA GLU A 49 -12.19 4.65 4.94
C GLU A 49 -11.85 3.43 4.10
N LYS A 50 -10.76 2.77 4.41
CA LYS A 50 -10.28 1.61 3.66
C LYS A 50 -10.07 1.95 2.19
N THR A 51 -9.42 3.08 1.97
CA THR A 51 -9.06 3.54 0.64
C THR A 51 -7.58 3.85 0.59
N GLY A 52 -7.05 3.99 -0.58
CA GLY A 52 -5.66 4.38 -0.73
C GLY A 52 -5.14 4.17 -2.12
N ASP A 53 -3.87 4.56 -2.28
CA ASP A 53 -3.18 4.41 -3.55
C ASP A 53 -1.77 3.89 -3.33
N ILE A 54 -1.20 3.42 -4.41
CA ILE A 54 0.16 2.90 -4.43
C ILE A 54 0.88 3.49 -5.64
N LEU A 55 2.12 3.93 -5.41
CA LEU A 55 3.01 4.34 -6.49
C LEU A 55 4.00 3.21 -6.73
N LEU A 56 3.93 2.60 -7.89
CA LEU A 56 4.80 1.48 -8.23
C LEU A 56 6.11 1.98 -8.83
N PRO A 57 7.20 1.25 -8.63
CA PRO A 57 8.40 1.54 -9.38
C PRO A 57 8.15 1.28 -10.87
N PRO A 58 8.78 2.04 -11.77
CA PRO A 58 8.50 1.92 -13.20
C PRO A 58 8.65 0.51 -13.76
N GLN A 59 9.52 -0.27 -13.18
CA GLN A 59 9.77 -1.64 -13.63
C GLN A 59 8.57 -2.56 -13.42
N LEU A 60 7.68 -2.20 -12.52
CA LEU A 60 6.45 -2.97 -12.30
C LEU A 60 5.29 -2.45 -13.13
N VAL A 61 5.44 -1.31 -13.78
CA VAL A 61 4.37 -0.74 -14.59
C VAL A 61 4.47 -1.25 -16.02
N PRO A 62 3.42 -1.85 -16.56
CA PRO A 62 3.46 -2.35 -17.93
C PRO A 62 3.71 -1.24 -18.92
N TYR A 63 4.48 -1.56 -19.96
CA TYR A 63 4.86 -0.58 -20.96
C TYR A 63 3.65 0.16 -21.55
N MET A 64 2.58 -0.56 -21.80
CA MET A 64 1.41 0.02 -22.46
C MET A 64 0.65 1.04 -21.61
N VAL A 65 0.92 1.11 -20.31
CA VAL A 65 0.25 2.09 -19.46
C VAL A 65 1.22 3.04 -18.77
N ARG A 66 2.49 2.99 -19.13
CA ARG A 66 3.48 3.86 -18.49
C ARG A 66 3.24 5.34 -18.72
N ASP A 67 2.65 5.69 -19.84
CA ASP A 67 2.34 7.07 -20.14
C ASP A 67 1.26 7.65 -19.22
N LYS A 68 0.51 6.80 -18.56
CA LYS A 68 -0.52 7.24 -17.63
C LYS A 68 -0.01 7.35 -16.19
N GLY A 69 1.26 7.12 -16.01
CA GLY A 69 1.88 7.23 -14.69
C GLY A 69 1.94 5.91 -13.95
N ASN A 70 2.34 5.98 -12.70
CA ASN A 70 2.58 4.80 -11.87
C ASN A 70 1.74 4.78 -10.60
N LYS A 71 0.71 5.62 -10.53
CA LYS A 71 -0.19 5.64 -9.37
C LYS A 71 -1.42 4.81 -9.66
N PHE A 72 -1.75 3.92 -8.74
CA PHE A 72 -2.92 3.06 -8.85
C PHE A 72 -3.73 3.14 -7.58
N PHE A 73 -5.05 3.11 -7.69
CA PHE A 73 -5.93 3.18 -6.53
C PHE A 73 -6.41 1.78 -6.17
N PHE A 74 -6.39 1.47 -4.89
CA PHE A 74 -6.89 0.18 -4.43
C PHE A 74 -8.39 0.09 -4.65
N GLU A 75 -8.83 -1.05 -5.17
CA GLU A 75 -10.24 -1.34 -5.32
C GLU A 75 -10.78 -2.12 -4.13
N ASP A 76 -9.89 -2.85 -3.46
CA ASP A 76 -10.26 -3.62 -2.29
C ASP A 76 -9.11 -3.52 -1.29
N LEU A 77 -9.42 -3.08 -0.09
CA LEU A 77 -8.44 -2.92 0.96
C LEU A 77 -9.00 -3.51 2.24
N LYS A 78 -8.31 -4.50 2.79
CA LYS A 78 -8.70 -5.15 4.03
C LYS A 78 -7.67 -4.88 5.09
N ILE A 79 -8.12 -4.50 6.24
CA ILE A 79 -7.25 -4.08 7.33
C ILE A 79 -7.60 -4.85 8.58
N THR A 80 -6.61 -5.55 9.13
CA THR A 80 -6.73 -6.18 10.44
C THR A 80 -5.66 -5.59 11.34
N ASP A 81 -5.60 -6.04 12.58
CA ASP A 81 -4.56 -5.57 13.50
C ASP A 81 -3.17 -5.96 13.05
N ASP A 82 -3.04 -7.07 12.37
CA ASP A 82 -1.75 -7.63 12.00
C ASP A 82 -1.36 -7.38 10.56
N GLU A 83 -2.33 -7.14 9.69
CA GLU A 83 -2.06 -7.19 8.27
C GLU A 83 -2.95 -6.24 7.48
N ILE A 84 -2.43 -5.73 6.40
CA ILE A 84 -3.19 -4.98 5.42
C ILE A 84 -3.01 -5.69 4.08
N THR A 85 -4.13 -6.02 3.44
CA THR A 85 -4.10 -6.61 2.10
C THR A 85 -4.87 -5.70 1.16
N GLY A 86 -4.40 -5.58 -0.05
CA GLY A 86 -5.08 -4.74 -1.03
C GLY A 86 -4.93 -5.28 -2.43
N SER A 87 -5.86 -4.89 -3.29
CA SER A 87 -5.80 -5.25 -4.70
C SER A 87 -6.16 -4.07 -5.57
N PHE A 88 -5.60 -4.02 -6.75
CA PHE A 88 -5.89 -2.99 -7.72
C PHE A 88 -5.71 -3.54 -9.14
N VAL A 89 -6.34 -2.87 -10.11
CA VAL A 89 -6.25 -3.27 -11.50
C VAL A 89 -5.02 -2.60 -12.10
N LEU A 90 -4.06 -3.42 -12.53
CA LEU A 90 -2.86 -2.91 -13.15
C LEU A 90 -3.11 -2.58 -14.63
N THR A 91 -3.76 -3.48 -15.34
CA THR A 91 -4.15 -3.23 -16.72
C THR A 91 -5.51 -3.83 -16.97
N LYS A 92 -6.21 -3.25 -17.93
CA LYS A 92 -7.50 -3.76 -18.37
C LYS A 92 -7.55 -3.69 -19.88
N THR A 93 -7.84 -4.80 -20.51
CA THR A 93 -7.97 -4.88 -21.96
C THR A 93 -9.27 -5.62 -22.25
N GLY A 94 -10.27 -4.89 -22.73
CA GLY A 94 -11.58 -5.47 -22.95
C GLY A 94 -12.17 -5.98 -21.64
N VAL A 95 -12.42 -7.28 -21.55
CA VAL A 95 -12.95 -7.88 -20.34
C VAL A 95 -11.84 -8.46 -19.44
N ILE A 96 -10.61 -8.44 -19.90
CA ILE A 96 -9.50 -9.03 -19.15
C ILE A 96 -8.87 -7.99 -18.25
N LYS A 97 -8.79 -8.30 -16.97
CA LYS A 97 -8.15 -7.44 -15.98
C LYS A 97 -6.96 -8.13 -15.40
N SER A 98 -5.84 -7.41 -15.36
CA SER A 98 -4.65 -7.88 -14.64
C SER A 98 -4.69 -7.28 -13.25
N ILE A 99 -4.87 -8.10 -12.25
CA ILE A 99 -5.03 -7.65 -10.87
C ILE A 99 -3.74 -7.88 -10.11
N SER A 100 -3.33 -6.85 -9.40
CA SER A 100 -2.17 -6.89 -8.52
C SER A 100 -2.63 -6.91 -7.07
N ASN A 101 -1.84 -7.55 -6.24
CA ASN A 101 -2.15 -7.69 -4.82
C ASN A 101 -0.96 -7.33 -3.97
N ILE A 102 -1.22 -6.73 -2.83
CA ILE A 102 -0.20 -6.52 -1.82
C ILE A 102 -0.64 -7.17 -0.52
N THR A 103 0.35 -7.60 0.25
CA THR A 103 0.17 -8.05 1.63
C THR A 103 1.23 -7.35 2.45
N LEU A 104 0.81 -6.63 3.46
CA LEU A 104 1.69 -5.86 4.32
C LEU A 104 1.50 -6.30 5.77
N SER A 105 2.59 -6.73 6.41
CA SER A 105 2.55 -7.04 7.84
C SER A 105 2.62 -5.74 8.64
N ARG A 106 1.66 -5.52 9.50
CA ARG A 106 1.67 -4.34 10.37
C ARG A 106 2.62 -4.53 11.55
N ILE A 107 3.08 -5.76 11.75
CA ILE A 107 3.99 -6.08 12.84
C ILE A 107 5.43 -5.92 12.39
N THR A 108 5.77 -6.47 11.24
CA THR A 108 7.15 -6.45 10.78
C THR A 108 7.45 -5.36 9.75
N GLY A 109 6.42 -4.85 9.09
CA GLY A 109 6.60 -3.91 7.99
C GLY A 109 6.92 -4.55 6.66
N GLN A 110 6.94 -5.89 6.60
CA GLN A 110 7.28 -6.57 5.37
C GLN A 110 6.12 -6.51 4.39
N ILE A 111 6.43 -6.23 3.14
CA ILE A 111 5.43 -6.15 2.08
C ILE A 111 5.77 -7.14 0.98
N ASN A 112 4.73 -7.76 0.43
CA ASN A 112 4.83 -8.61 -0.73
C ASN A 112 3.84 -8.11 -1.77
N TYR A 113 4.33 -7.95 -2.99
CA TYR A 113 3.51 -7.55 -4.13
C TYR A 113 3.54 -8.68 -5.14
N THR A 114 2.39 -9.03 -5.69
CA THR A 114 2.30 -10.04 -6.73
C THR A 114 1.36 -9.59 -7.83
N ASN A 115 1.62 -10.06 -9.04
CA ASN A 115 0.70 -9.90 -10.15
C ASN A 115 0.60 -11.22 -10.90
N ARG A 116 -0.62 -11.73 -10.98
CA ARG A 116 -0.88 -13.06 -11.48
C ARG A 116 -0.39 -13.29 -12.91
N TYR A 117 -0.59 -12.32 -13.77
CA TYR A 117 -0.29 -12.52 -15.16
C TYR A 117 1.15 -12.21 -15.53
N ARG A 118 1.82 -11.41 -14.75
CA ARG A 118 3.14 -10.97 -15.13
C ARG A 118 4.25 -11.69 -14.40
N GLN A 119 3.90 -12.49 -13.44
CA GLN A 119 4.85 -13.23 -12.62
C GLN A 119 5.97 -12.38 -12.03
N LYS A 120 5.72 -11.09 -11.90
CA LYS A 120 6.66 -10.19 -11.26
C LYS A 120 6.22 -10.00 -9.83
N GLY A 121 7.14 -10.11 -8.92
CA GLY A 121 6.89 -9.88 -7.52
C GLY A 121 7.82 -8.83 -6.98
N PHE A 122 7.43 -8.26 -5.87
CA PHE A 122 8.28 -7.33 -5.14
C PHE A 122 8.20 -7.74 -3.67
N GLN A 123 9.35 -7.76 -3.02
CA GLN A 123 9.43 -8.03 -1.60
C GLN A 123 10.27 -6.94 -0.96
N GLY A 124 9.80 -6.40 0.12
CA GLY A 124 10.52 -5.33 0.78
C GLY A 124 10.05 -5.06 2.18
N ASN A 125 10.52 -3.96 2.72
CA ASN A 125 10.15 -3.51 4.04
C ASN A 125 9.69 -2.07 3.98
N CYS A 126 8.63 -1.77 4.69
CA CYS A 126 8.00 -0.48 4.70
C CYS A 126 8.27 0.26 5.99
N THR A 127 8.49 1.56 5.88
CA THR A 127 8.62 2.43 7.03
C THR A 127 7.66 3.60 6.87
N LYS A 128 7.23 4.15 7.98
CA LYS A 128 6.36 5.32 7.95
C LYS A 128 7.10 6.52 7.44
N ILE A 129 6.43 7.29 6.59
CA ILE A 129 6.92 8.59 6.18
C ILE A 129 6.19 9.60 7.03
N GLU A 130 6.95 10.41 7.76
CA GLU A 130 6.35 11.50 8.50
C GLU A 130 6.30 12.72 7.61
N VAL A 131 5.12 13.27 7.49
CA VAL A 131 4.95 14.47 6.70
C VAL A 131 5.30 15.65 7.58
N ASP A 132 6.34 16.36 7.20
CA ASP A 132 6.74 17.55 7.90
C ASP A 132 5.78 18.67 7.53
N LYS A 133 5.04 19.13 8.50
CA LYS A 133 4.01 20.08 8.23
C LYS A 133 4.47 21.48 8.08
N LYS A 134 5.67 21.80 8.46
CA LYS A 134 6.09 23.13 8.43
C LYS A 134 7.31 23.26 7.72
N LYS A 135 7.27 23.15 6.47
CA LYS A 135 8.42 23.36 5.70
C LYS A 135 8.64 24.78 5.38
N PHE A 136 7.64 25.53 5.23
CA PHE A 136 7.73 26.93 4.81
C PHE A 136 6.76 27.79 5.55
#